data_ea9c0d89f51757c4be6c21728edfb2c4
#
_entry.id   ea9c0d89f51757c4be6c21728edfb2c4
#
_cell.length_a   1.000
_cell.length_b   1.000
_cell.length_c   1.000
_cell.angle_alpha   90.00
_cell.angle_beta   90.00
_cell.angle_gamma   90.00
#
_symmetry.space_group_name_H-M   'P 1'
#
loop_
_entity.id
_entity.type
_entity.pdbx_description
1 polymer ?
#
loop_
_entity_poly.entity_id
_entity_poly.type
_entity_poly.pdbx_seq_one_letter_code
_entity_poly.pdbx_strand_id
1 'polypeptide(L)'
;TVLSKYKGKIINVHPSYLPDFAGSPHAIEESHEAKKGLGISIHYVDEGVDTGELIAQIPLAYHEDLEVYERSVHEAEHKLYPEVVRQIILHQQ
;
A
#
# COMPACT_ATOMS: atom_id res chain seq x y z
N THR A 1 -3.92 4.68 15.41
CA THR A 1 -3.00 3.56 15.25
C THR A 1 -1.82 3.66 16.19
N VAL A 2 -1.11 2.56 16.34
CA VAL A 2 0.09 2.52 17.19
C VAL A 2 1.11 3.55 16.74
N LEU A 3 1.25 3.72 15.43
CA LEU A 3 2.27 4.61 14.89
C LEU A 3 1.95 6.09 15.09
N SER A 4 0.71 6.44 15.34
CA SER A 4 0.33 7.83 15.51
C SER A 4 0.98 8.49 16.72
N LYS A 5 1.40 7.71 17.70
CA LYS A 5 2.08 8.27 18.87
C LYS A 5 3.58 8.46 18.64
N TYR A 6 4.07 8.13 17.48
CA TYR A 6 5.48 8.34 17.14
C TYR A 6 5.57 9.55 16.22
N LYS A 7 5.56 10.75 16.83
CA LYS A 7 5.74 12.01 16.11
C LYS A 7 4.63 12.29 15.10
N GLY A 8 3.43 11.78 15.37
CA GLY A 8 2.30 12.02 14.49
C GLY A 8 2.37 11.33 13.14
N LYS A 9 3.31 10.41 12.98
CA LYS A 9 3.42 9.68 11.71
C LYS A 9 2.45 8.52 11.70
N ILE A 10 1.66 8.47 10.65
CA ILE A 10 0.70 7.40 10.42
C ILE A 10 1.04 6.80 9.07
N ILE A 11 1.01 5.48 8.98
CA ILE A 11 1.25 4.82 7.69
C ILE A 11 -0.04 4.21 7.17
N ASN A 12 -0.10 4.09 5.87
CA ASN A 12 -1.26 3.53 5.19
C ASN A 12 -0.81 2.62 4.07
N VAL A 13 -1.62 1.59 3.79
CA VAL A 13 -1.40 0.69 2.67
C VAL A 13 -2.43 1.03 1.60
N HIS A 14 -1.96 1.28 0.39
CA HIS A 14 -2.84 1.55 -0.74
C HIS A 14 -2.67 0.43 -1.77
N PRO A 15 -3.77 -0.20 -2.21
CA PRO A 15 -3.68 -1.38 -3.08
C PRO A 15 -3.49 -1.02 -4.55
N SER A 16 -2.49 -0.22 -4.84
CA SER A 16 -2.03 0.06 -6.19
C SER A 16 -0.58 0.49 -6.13
N TYR A 17 0.07 0.46 -7.29
CA TYR A 17 1.45 0.93 -7.40
C TYR A 17 1.40 2.44 -7.65
N LEU A 18 1.48 3.21 -6.59
CA LEU A 18 1.36 4.66 -6.68
C LEU A 18 2.42 5.25 -7.60
N PRO A 19 2.11 6.31 -8.33
CA PRO A 19 0.94 7.19 -8.16
C PRO A 19 -0.32 6.73 -8.87
N ASP A 20 -0.29 5.57 -9.52
CA ASP A 20 -1.47 5.08 -10.23
C ASP A 20 -2.63 4.87 -9.26
N PHE A 21 -3.79 5.37 -9.64
CA PHE A 21 -5.04 5.23 -8.88
C PHE A 21 -4.97 5.77 -7.45
N ALA A 22 -4.13 6.79 -7.24
CA ALA A 22 -4.07 7.46 -5.95
C ALA A 22 -5.45 8.02 -5.59
N GLY A 23 -5.83 7.84 -4.32
CA GLY A 23 -7.09 8.37 -3.83
C GLY A 23 -8.33 7.56 -4.20
N SER A 24 -8.18 6.52 -4.99
CA SER A 24 -9.34 5.73 -5.41
C SER A 24 -9.72 4.70 -4.36
N PRO A 25 -11.00 4.63 -3.96
CA PRO A 25 -11.47 3.56 -3.07
C PRO A 25 -11.64 2.22 -3.80
N HIS A 26 -11.50 2.21 -5.13
CA HIS A 26 -11.64 1.01 -5.94
C HIS A 26 -10.37 0.69 -6.71
N ALA A 27 -9.22 0.97 -6.10
CA ALA A 27 -7.93 0.84 -6.78
C ALA A 27 -7.66 -0.60 -7.26
N ILE A 28 -8.09 -1.61 -6.50
CA ILE A 28 -7.87 -3.00 -6.90
C ILE A 28 -8.59 -3.29 -8.21
N GLU A 29 -9.86 -2.96 -8.27
CA GLU A 29 -10.66 -3.22 -9.46
C GLU A 29 -10.18 -2.39 -10.65
N GLU A 30 -9.85 -1.13 -10.39
CA GLU A 30 -9.42 -0.23 -11.45
C GLU A 30 -8.08 -0.64 -12.04
N SER A 31 -7.12 -1.00 -11.19
CA SER A 31 -5.81 -1.43 -11.68
C SER A 31 -5.92 -2.76 -12.42
N HIS A 32 -6.76 -3.65 -11.93
CA HIS A 32 -7.00 -4.92 -12.60
C HIS A 32 -7.59 -4.71 -14.01
N GLU A 33 -8.60 -3.85 -14.11
CA GLU A 33 -9.24 -3.57 -15.39
C GLU A 33 -8.27 -2.90 -16.36
N ALA A 34 -7.50 -1.94 -15.87
CA ALA A 34 -6.55 -1.20 -16.69
C ALA A 34 -5.29 -1.99 -16.98
N LYS A 35 -5.03 -3.07 -16.26
CA LYS A 35 -3.81 -3.88 -16.35
C LYS A 35 -2.56 -3.04 -16.15
N LYS A 36 -2.66 -2.06 -15.24
CA LYS A 36 -1.52 -1.22 -14.89
C LYS A 36 -1.68 -0.78 -13.45
N GLY A 37 -0.57 -0.33 -12.87
CA GLY A 37 -0.58 0.09 -11.47
C GLY A 37 -0.84 -1.08 -10.53
N LEU A 38 -0.50 -2.29 -10.95
CA LEU A 38 -0.73 -3.50 -10.16
C LEU A 38 0.33 -3.61 -9.08
N GLY A 39 -0.12 -3.62 -7.84
CA GLY A 39 0.81 -3.71 -6.73
C GLY A 39 0.22 -3.13 -5.47
N ILE A 40 1.09 -2.93 -4.49
CA ILE A 40 0.71 -2.24 -3.25
C ILE A 40 1.77 -1.21 -2.92
N SER A 41 1.34 -0.17 -2.22
CA SER A 41 2.23 0.90 -1.77
C SER A 41 1.97 1.16 -0.30
N ILE A 42 3.04 1.35 0.46
CA ILE A 42 2.93 1.76 1.86
C ILE A 42 3.56 3.14 1.95
N HIS A 43 2.84 4.08 2.51
CA HIS A 43 3.29 5.47 2.58
C HIS A 43 2.87 6.10 3.89
N TYR A 44 3.55 7.21 4.24
CA TYR A 44 3.12 8.02 5.35
C TYR A 44 1.87 8.79 4.95
N VAL A 45 0.97 8.96 5.90
CA VAL A 45 -0.22 9.78 5.67
C VAL A 45 0.14 11.24 5.90
N ASP A 46 -0.25 12.08 4.96
CA ASP A 46 -0.11 13.52 5.11
C ASP A 46 -1.47 14.17 4.83
N GLU A 47 -1.50 15.45 4.51
CA GLU A 47 -2.75 16.14 4.24
C GLU A 47 -3.38 15.75 2.91
N GLY A 48 -2.60 15.23 1.99
CA GLY A 48 -3.12 14.77 0.71
C GLY A 48 -3.60 13.33 0.80
N VAL A 49 -4.34 12.91 -0.21
CA VAL A 49 -4.84 11.54 -0.29
C VAL A 49 -3.84 10.71 -1.07
N ASP A 50 -3.23 9.73 -0.41
CA ASP A 50 -2.24 8.83 -1.01
C ASP A 50 -1.06 9.58 -1.64
N THR A 51 -0.69 10.72 -1.05
CA THR A 51 0.40 11.54 -1.57
C THR A 51 1.58 11.65 -0.60
N GLY A 52 1.51 11.00 0.56
CA GLY A 52 2.61 11.04 1.52
C GLY A 52 3.84 10.31 1.01
N GLU A 53 4.94 10.49 1.72
CA GLU A 53 6.20 9.87 1.35
C GLU A 53 6.08 8.36 1.29
N LEU A 54 6.56 7.76 0.19
CA LEU A 54 6.53 6.32 0.02
C LEU A 54 7.57 5.65 0.92
N ILE A 55 7.15 4.58 1.59
CA ILE A 55 8.03 3.79 2.43
C ILE A 55 8.45 2.53 1.68
N ALA A 56 7.51 1.87 1.04
CA ALA A 56 7.77 0.63 0.32
C ALA A 56 6.71 0.45 -0.76
N GLN A 57 7.09 -0.21 -1.84
CA GLN A 57 6.17 -0.58 -2.90
C GLN A 57 6.54 -1.95 -3.41
N ILE A 58 5.54 -2.75 -3.76
CA ILE A 58 5.74 -4.04 -4.39
C ILE A 58 4.86 -4.12 -5.62
N PRO A 59 5.43 -4.38 -6.80
CA PRO A 59 4.61 -4.67 -7.97
C PRO A 59 4.04 -6.08 -7.86
N LEU A 60 2.84 -6.28 -8.39
CA LEU A 60 2.20 -7.59 -8.38
C LEU A 60 1.89 -8.02 -9.81
N ALA A 61 1.92 -9.33 -10.02
CA ALA A 61 1.60 -9.87 -11.32
C ALA A 61 0.11 -9.74 -11.62
N TYR A 62 -0.20 -9.56 -12.89
CA TYR A 62 -1.58 -9.55 -13.34
C TYR A 62 -2.15 -10.97 -13.32
N HIS A 63 -3.36 -11.10 -12.80
CA HIS A 63 -4.12 -12.34 -12.86
C HIS A 63 -5.44 -12.04 -13.54
N GLU A 64 -5.82 -12.85 -14.51
CA GLU A 64 -7.06 -12.61 -15.24
C GLU A 64 -8.28 -12.61 -14.32
N ASP A 65 -8.30 -13.51 -13.34
CA ASP A 65 -9.40 -13.58 -12.36
C ASP A 65 -9.20 -12.51 -11.29
N LEU A 66 -10.18 -11.63 -11.15
CA LEU A 66 -10.11 -10.55 -10.17
C LEU A 66 -9.97 -11.08 -8.74
N GLU A 67 -10.68 -12.16 -8.42
CA GLU A 67 -10.59 -12.73 -7.06
C GLU A 67 -9.18 -13.22 -6.75
N VAL A 68 -8.53 -13.83 -7.74
CA VAL A 68 -7.15 -14.29 -7.57
C VAL A 68 -6.22 -13.09 -7.36
N TYR A 69 -6.41 -12.06 -8.17
CA TYR A 69 -5.59 -10.85 -8.02
C TYR A 69 -5.82 -10.21 -6.66
N GLU A 70 -7.07 -10.06 -6.25
CA GLU A 70 -7.40 -9.46 -4.96
C GLU A 70 -6.76 -10.24 -3.81
N ARG A 71 -6.78 -11.57 -3.91
CA ARG A 71 -6.15 -12.41 -2.89
C ARG A 71 -4.65 -12.15 -2.83
N SER A 72 -4.01 -12.00 -3.99
CA SER A 72 -2.57 -11.72 -4.02
C SER A 72 -2.25 -10.37 -3.39
N VAL A 73 -3.13 -9.39 -3.56
CA VAL A 73 -2.97 -8.09 -2.92
C VAL A 73 -2.99 -8.24 -1.40
N HIS A 74 -4.00 -8.94 -0.90
CA HIS A 74 -4.13 -9.12 0.55
C HIS A 74 -2.99 -9.92 1.14
N GLU A 75 -2.51 -10.94 0.45
CA GLU A 75 -1.36 -11.72 0.90
C GLU A 75 -0.11 -10.86 0.96
N ALA A 76 0.09 -10.01 -0.03
CA ALA A 76 1.24 -9.11 -0.05
C ALA A 76 1.17 -8.10 1.10
N GLU A 77 -0.02 -7.57 1.37
CA GLU A 77 -0.20 -6.66 2.49
C GLU A 77 0.12 -7.33 3.82
N HIS A 78 -0.36 -8.55 4.01
CA HIS A 78 -0.10 -9.29 5.24
C HIS A 78 1.38 -9.57 5.46
N LYS A 79 2.14 -9.73 4.41
CA LYS A 79 3.57 -9.97 4.53
C LYS A 79 4.35 -8.67 4.71
N LEU A 80 4.01 -7.66 3.95
CA LEU A 80 4.80 -6.43 3.90
C LEU A 80 4.54 -5.50 5.07
N TYR A 81 3.28 -5.37 5.47
CA TYR A 81 2.93 -4.37 6.47
C TYR A 81 3.64 -4.59 7.81
N PRO A 82 3.63 -5.80 8.39
CA PRO A 82 4.35 -6.01 9.65
C PRO A 82 5.84 -5.76 9.53
N GLU A 83 6.43 -6.13 8.39
CA GLU A 83 7.85 -5.91 8.17
C GLU A 83 8.19 -4.43 8.14
N VAL A 84 7.36 -3.64 7.46
CA VAL A 84 7.57 -2.18 7.40
C VAL A 84 7.43 -1.57 8.79
N VAL A 85 6.40 -1.99 9.54
CA VAL A 85 6.20 -1.48 10.89
C VAL A 85 7.40 -1.79 11.76
N ARG A 86 7.91 -3.01 11.67
CA ARG A 86 9.07 -3.43 12.44
C ARG A 86 10.29 -2.58 12.13
N GLN A 87 10.53 -2.32 10.83
CA GLN A 87 11.66 -1.50 10.42
C GLN A 87 11.54 -0.07 10.93
N ILE A 88 10.34 0.49 10.87
CA ILE A 88 10.13 1.85 11.37
C ILE A 88 10.42 1.92 12.87
N ILE A 89 9.92 0.95 13.64
CA ILE A 89 10.13 0.93 15.08
C ILE A 89 11.61 0.80 15.40
N LEU A 90 12.33 -0.08 14.70
CA LEU A 90 13.75 -0.26 14.92
C LEU A 90 14.55 1.01 14.65
N HIS A 91 14.14 1.77 13.63
CA HIS A 91 14.85 2.99 13.29
C HIS A 91 14.46 4.19 14.13
N GLN A 92 13.47 4.06 14.99
CA GLN A 92 13.08 5.11 15.92
C GLN A 92 13.98 5.15 17.16
N GLN A 93 14.79 4.14 17.36
CA GLN A 93 15.64 4.02 18.54
C GLN A 93 17.03 4.65 18.33
#